data_a45840de366ad2e0381071a6128012c8
#
_entry.id   a45840de366ad2e0381071a6128012c8
#
_cell.length_a   1.000
_cell.length_b   1.000
_cell.length_c   1.000
_cell.angle_alpha   90.00
_cell.angle_beta   90.00
_cell.angle_gamma   90.00
#
_symmetry.space_group_name_H-M   'P 1'
#
loop_
_entity.id
_entity.type
_entity.pdbx_description
1 polymer ?
#
loop_
_entity_poly.entity_id
_entity_poly.type
_entity_poly.pdbx_seq_one_letter_code
_entity_poly.pdbx_strand_id
1 'polypeptide(L)'
;MADQVIKEKQQQSNIVSYFKNTPKHSGKRDHPSSSPDNSSPSMQQVEKLARLVNLDTSLSDSSLPNSDSTENIISSVEKETVFKLSDVVCATLKNQEFMDSIIPLITEKVIEMVKPKIVQIVDECMQPHLLSIKHNKDALILKDVELNKYKEKIKMLKTKLGKVEARIEEQEQYSRRTSLRFHNVPVPTDDNGDIIKPINTDALVLDICNKNLKLNLNTRDIGRSHPIGEIKDGKIAIIVRFLSYRQRQLVFNSKRYLKGNKSKIFIAENLTKHRYDLLHRLNTLREKDIIHSFWTHDGSIIVKTTENARPKKINSRQDIYRLGGEVLEGDDHSED
;
A
#
# COMPACT_ATOMS: atom_id res chain seq x y z
N MET A 1 39.11 -20.00 -5.04
CA MET A 1 38.37 -19.57 -3.83
C MET A 1 38.65 -18.12 -3.41
N ALA A 2 39.86 -17.60 -3.56
CA ALA A 2 40.18 -16.20 -3.20
C ALA A 2 39.46 -15.15 -4.07
N ASP A 3 39.29 -15.40 -5.36
CA ASP A 3 38.67 -14.45 -6.29
C ASP A 3 37.16 -14.30 -6.14
N GLN A 4 36.44 -15.30 -5.60
CA GLN A 4 35.01 -15.17 -5.28
C GLN A 4 34.78 -14.31 -4.06
N VAL A 5 35.60 -14.41 -3.05
CA VAL A 5 35.49 -13.60 -1.81
C VAL A 5 35.77 -12.12 -2.07
N ILE A 6 36.66 -11.81 -3.04
CA ILE A 6 36.96 -10.42 -3.44
C ILE A 6 35.78 -9.80 -4.21
N LYS A 7 35.13 -10.57 -5.09
CA LYS A 7 33.92 -10.09 -5.82
C LYS A 7 32.72 -9.85 -4.92
N GLU A 8 32.50 -10.67 -3.91
CA GLU A 8 31.41 -10.46 -2.93
C GLU A 8 31.64 -9.23 -2.04
N LYS A 9 32.90 -8.98 -1.62
CA LYS A 9 33.23 -7.76 -0.87
C LYS A 9 33.11 -6.48 -1.71
N GLN A 10 33.40 -6.53 -3.01
CA GLN A 10 33.18 -5.39 -3.91
C GLN A 10 31.70 -5.13 -4.20
N GLN A 11 30.83 -6.16 -4.28
CA GLN A 11 29.39 -5.97 -4.40
C GLN A 11 28.77 -5.39 -3.13
N GLN A 12 29.22 -5.78 -1.94
CA GLN A 12 28.74 -5.22 -0.68
C GLN A 12 29.14 -3.76 -0.48
N SER A 13 30.35 -3.34 -0.93
CA SER A 13 30.77 -1.94 -0.85
C SER A 13 29.97 -1.02 -1.79
N ASN A 14 29.53 -1.52 -2.95
CA ASN A 14 28.70 -0.76 -3.88
C ASN A 14 27.24 -0.58 -3.40
N ILE A 15 26.71 -1.49 -2.59
CA ILE A 15 25.37 -1.37 -2.00
C ILE A 15 25.36 -0.32 -0.88
N VAL A 16 26.43 -0.24 -0.09
CA VAL A 16 26.53 0.74 1.01
C VAL A 16 26.74 2.17 0.51
N SER A 17 27.39 2.36 -0.66
CA SER A 17 27.56 3.69 -1.26
C SER A 17 26.27 4.24 -1.88
N TYR A 18 25.34 3.38 -2.32
CA TYR A 18 24.06 3.80 -2.90
C TYR A 18 23.10 4.42 -1.87
N PHE A 19 23.21 4.02 -0.59
CA PHE A 19 22.36 4.57 0.50
C PHE A 19 22.89 5.88 1.13
N LYS A 20 24.13 6.29 0.81
CA LYS A 20 24.72 7.53 1.36
C LYS A 20 24.43 8.81 0.56
N ASN A 21 23.91 8.70 -0.66
CA ASN A 21 23.74 9.82 -1.60
C ASN A 21 22.29 10.20 -1.93
N THR A 22 21.32 9.90 -1.08
CA THR A 22 19.95 10.43 -1.25
C THR A 22 19.83 11.75 -0.51
N PRO A 23 19.52 12.86 -1.20
CA PRO A 23 19.28 14.15 -0.54
C PRO A 23 18.01 14.08 0.29
N LYS A 24 18.10 14.51 1.54
CA LYS A 24 16.94 14.69 2.43
C LYS A 24 16.11 15.88 1.91
N HIS A 25 15.06 15.61 1.17
CA HIS A 25 14.04 16.60 0.87
C HIS A 25 13.08 16.71 2.06
N SER A 26 13.26 17.77 2.85
CA SER A 26 12.24 18.30 3.74
C SER A 26 11.30 19.16 2.90
N GLY A 27 10.24 18.60 2.38
CA GLY A 27 9.19 19.31 1.66
C GLY A 27 7.85 19.13 2.40
N LYS A 28 7.32 20.22 2.91
CA LYS A 28 5.93 20.34 3.37
C LYS A 28 5.00 19.92 2.23
N ARG A 29 4.08 19.03 2.53
CA ARG A 29 3.01 18.64 1.58
C ARG A 29 1.90 19.65 1.70
N ASP A 30 1.78 20.54 0.70
CA ASP A 30 0.54 21.27 0.45
C ASP A 30 -0.40 20.36 -0.35
N HIS A 31 -1.60 20.20 0.16
CA HIS A 31 -2.68 19.50 -0.53
C HIS A 31 -3.21 20.36 -1.69
N PRO A 32 -3.34 19.86 -2.91
CA PRO A 32 -4.16 20.52 -3.92
C PRO A 32 -5.62 20.08 -3.76
N SER A 33 -6.47 21.01 -3.40
CA SER A 33 -7.92 20.91 -3.56
C SER A 33 -8.25 20.95 -5.04
N SER A 34 -8.71 19.85 -5.61
CA SER A 34 -9.21 19.80 -6.99
C SER A 34 -10.70 20.05 -7.02
N SER A 35 -11.08 21.24 -7.46
CA SER A 35 -12.40 21.51 -8.05
C SER A 35 -12.30 21.35 -9.57
N PRO A 36 -13.29 20.79 -10.27
CA PRO A 36 -13.27 20.72 -11.73
C PRO A 36 -13.66 22.07 -12.32
N ASP A 37 -12.69 22.82 -12.82
CA ASP A 37 -12.92 24.00 -13.62
C ASP A 37 -13.36 23.61 -15.04
N ASN A 38 -14.64 23.87 -15.32
CA ASN A 38 -15.19 24.04 -16.66
C ASN A 38 -14.66 25.36 -17.23
N SER A 39 -13.48 25.39 -17.78
CA SER A 39 -12.97 26.55 -18.52
C SER A 39 -13.14 26.32 -20.03
N SER A 40 -14.02 27.12 -20.62
CA SER A 40 -14.13 27.40 -22.07
C SER A 40 -12.74 27.70 -22.63
N PRO A 41 -12.46 27.33 -23.91
CA PRO A 41 -11.16 27.53 -24.52
C PRO A 41 -10.76 29.01 -24.50
N SER A 42 -9.53 29.28 -24.10
CA SER A 42 -8.99 30.62 -23.92
C SER A 42 -9.01 31.40 -25.25
N MET A 43 -9.25 32.72 -25.14
CA MET A 43 -9.32 33.66 -26.26
C MET A 43 -8.12 33.55 -27.23
N GLN A 44 -6.97 33.08 -26.78
CA GLN A 44 -5.79 32.84 -27.64
C GLN A 44 -5.93 31.66 -28.60
N GLN A 45 -6.78 30.67 -28.31
CA GLN A 45 -7.07 29.57 -29.25
C GLN A 45 -8.06 30.00 -30.32
N VAL A 46 -8.99 30.89 -29.97
CA VAL A 46 -9.95 31.47 -30.95
C VAL A 46 -9.24 32.39 -31.89
N GLU A 47 -8.24 33.17 -31.45
CA GLU A 47 -7.41 34.06 -32.29
C GLU A 47 -6.49 33.29 -33.24
N LYS A 48 -6.00 32.10 -32.85
CA LYS A 48 -5.27 31.21 -33.76
C LYS A 48 -6.15 30.61 -34.86
N LEU A 49 -7.40 30.27 -34.55
CA LEU A 49 -8.37 29.78 -35.50
C LEU A 49 -8.82 30.89 -36.47
N ALA A 50 -8.96 32.13 -35.99
CA ALA A 50 -9.28 33.28 -36.84
C ALA A 50 -8.16 33.63 -37.85
N ARG A 51 -6.90 33.38 -37.48
CA ARG A 51 -5.75 33.56 -38.39
C ARG A 51 -5.64 32.47 -39.46
N LEU A 52 -6.20 31.28 -39.22
CA LEU A 52 -6.25 30.21 -40.22
C LEU A 52 -7.40 30.36 -41.22
N VAL A 53 -8.39 31.20 -40.92
CA VAL A 53 -9.52 31.49 -41.85
C VAL A 53 -9.25 32.70 -42.74
N ASN A 54 -8.29 33.56 -42.40
CA ASN A 54 -7.77 34.60 -43.30
C ASN A 54 -6.73 33.98 -44.25
N LEU A 55 -7.20 33.06 -45.08
CA LEU A 55 -6.48 32.60 -46.25
C LEU A 55 -6.40 33.78 -47.23
N ASP A 56 -5.18 34.20 -47.47
CA ASP A 56 -4.72 35.05 -48.53
C ASP A 56 -5.60 34.99 -49.77
N THR A 57 -6.37 36.02 -49.99
CA THR A 57 -6.77 36.42 -51.34
C THR A 57 -5.64 37.25 -51.95
N SER A 58 -4.42 36.73 -51.93
CA SER A 58 -3.38 37.14 -52.82
C SER A 58 -3.38 36.15 -53.98
N LEU A 59 -4.29 36.41 -54.95
CA LEU A 59 -4.13 35.92 -56.29
C LEU A 59 -2.87 36.59 -56.84
N SER A 60 -1.77 35.83 -56.79
CA SER A 60 -0.56 36.16 -57.47
C SER A 60 -0.88 36.23 -58.94
N ASP A 61 -0.60 37.41 -59.49
CA ASP A 61 -0.42 37.73 -60.91
C ASP A 61 0.29 36.59 -61.65
N SER A 62 -0.48 35.74 -62.29
CA SER A 62 0.05 34.91 -63.35
C SER A 62 -0.31 35.62 -64.71
N SER A 63 0.72 36.19 -65.31
CA SER A 63 0.78 36.77 -66.64
C SER A 63 -0.19 36.10 -67.59
N LEU A 64 -1.28 36.80 -67.88
CA LEU A 64 -2.08 36.60 -69.11
C LEU A 64 -1.33 37.18 -70.30
N PRO A 65 -1.30 36.46 -71.39
CA PRO A 65 -0.68 37.03 -72.65
C PRO A 65 -1.49 38.21 -73.14
N ASN A 66 -0.78 39.27 -73.45
CA ASN A 66 -1.30 40.43 -74.14
C ASN A 66 -2.12 39.97 -75.35
N SER A 67 -3.41 40.19 -75.30
CA SER A 67 -4.23 40.20 -76.49
C SER A 67 -4.85 41.61 -76.67
N ASP A 68 -4.25 42.34 -77.49
CA ASP A 68 -4.71 43.67 -78.03
C ASP A 68 -6.09 43.64 -78.74
N SER A 69 -6.86 42.55 -78.51
CA SER A 69 -8.13 42.31 -79.15
C SER A 69 -9.36 42.62 -78.28
N THR A 70 -9.21 42.81 -76.99
CA THR A 70 -10.37 42.98 -76.07
C THR A 70 -10.74 44.46 -75.82
N GLU A 71 -9.82 45.39 -76.00
CA GLU A 71 -10.13 46.83 -75.85
C GLU A 71 -11.05 47.38 -76.88
N ASN A 72 -11.07 46.79 -78.11
CA ASN A 72 -11.96 47.24 -79.19
C ASN A 72 -13.39 46.70 -79.11
N ILE A 73 -13.67 45.68 -78.27
CA ILE A 73 -15.04 45.17 -78.10
C ILE A 73 -15.78 45.94 -76.98
N ILE A 74 -15.08 46.44 -76.01
CA ILE A 74 -15.69 47.15 -74.86
C ILE A 74 -16.03 48.59 -75.21
N SER A 75 -15.35 49.19 -76.17
CA SER A 75 -15.60 50.57 -76.64
C SER A 75 -16.83 50.73 -77.56
N SER A 76 -17.38 49.64 -78.06
CA SER A 76 -18.58 49.67 -78.97
C SER A 76 -19.91 49.42 -78.25
N VAL A 77 -19.88 49.02 -76.90
CA VAL A 77 -21.11 48.89 -76.13
C VAL A 77 -21.45 50.28 -75.59
N GLU A 78 -22.50 50.90 -76.13
CA GLU A 78 -23.00 52.17 -75.63
C GLU A 78 -23.22 52.08 -74.10
N LYS A 79 -22.67 53.04 -73.37
CA LYS A 79 -22.81 53.08 -71.85
C LYS A 79 -24.27 53.00 -71.45
N GLU A 80 -25.19 53.44 -72.25
CA GLU A 80 -26.64 53.39 -72.05
C GLU A 80 -27.18 51.95 -72.04
N THR A 81 -26.59 51.03 -72.85
CA THR A 81 -27.00 49.60 -72.85
C THR A 81 -26.46 48.85 -71.60
N VAL A 82 -25.27 49.22 -71.11
CA VAL A 82 -24.71 48.66 -69.84
C VAL A 82 -25.56 49.12 -68.66
N PHE A 83 -25.96 50.41 -68.65
CA PHE A 83 -26.85 50.91 -67.59
C PHE A 83 -28.21 50.22 -67.59
N LYS A 84 -28.83 50.08 -68.79
CA LYS A 84 -30.12 49.34 -68.90
C LYS A 84 -30.01 47.89 -68.53
N LEU A 85 -28.89 47.23 -68.86
CA LEU A 85 -28.64 45.85 -68.40
C LEU A 85 -28.47 45.74 -66.84
N SER A 86 -27.74 46.70 -66.29
CA SER A 86 -27.58 46.81 -64.83
C SER A 86 -28.93 46.99 -64.09
N ASP A 87 -29.77 47.87 -64.61
CA ASP A 87 -31.11 48.14 -64.10
C ASP A 87 -32.02 46.91 -64.21
N VAL A 88 -31.96 46.18 -65.32
CA VAL A 88 -32.69 44.91 -65.48
C VAL A 88 -32.21 43.86 -64.52
N VAL A 89 -30.88 43.69 -64.32
CA VAL A 89 -30.30 42.75 -63.32
C VAL A 89 -30.68 43.15 -61.94
N CYS A 90 -30.62 44.44 -61.56
CA CYS A 90 -31.04 44.91 -60.27
C CYS A 90 -32.55 44.74 -60.05
N ALA A 91 -33.37 44.91 -61.08
CA ALA A 91 -34.83 44.68 -60.97
C ALA A 91 -35.15 43.18 -60.80
N THR A 92 -34.45 42.30 -61.55
CA THR A 92 -34.62 40.86 -61.42
C THR A 92 -34.14 40.33 -60.05
N LEU A 93 -33.04 40.87 -59.54
CA LEU A 93 -32.56 40.50 -58.16
C LEU A 93 -33.47 41.05 -57.06
N LYS A 94 -34.30 42.09 -57.35
CA LYS A 94 -35.32 42.59 -56.41
C LYS A 94 -36.65 41.84 -56.52
N ASN A 95 -36.82 41.03 -57.56
CA ASN A 95 -38.05 40.23 -57.70
C ASN A 95 -37.99 39.02 -56.71
N GLN A 96 -38.94 38.98 -55.78
CA GLN A 96 -39.01 37.97 -54.74
C GLN A 96 -39.17 36.56 -55.32
N GLU A 97 -40.02 36.35 -56.32
CA GLU A 97 -40.22 35.06 -56.97
C GLU A 97 -38.94 34.51 -57.61
N PHE A 98 -38.16 35.40 -58.22
CA PHE A 98 -36.88 35.05 -58.84
C PHE A 98 -35.84 34.68 -57.79
N MET A 99 -35.78 35.45 -56.69
CA MET A 99 -34.88 35.12 -55.54
C MET A 99 -35.29 33.83 -54.90
N ASP A 100 -36.58 33.60 -54.66
CA ASP A 100 -37.08 32.35 -54.06
C ASP A 100 -36.79 31.12 -54.93
N SER A 101 -36.64 31.27 -56.22
CA SER A 101 -36.26 30.18 -57.12
C SER A 101 -34.77 29.98 -57.25
N ILE A 102 -33.93 31.03 -57.14
CA ILE A 102 -32.48 30.95 -57.27
C ILE A 102 -31.77 30.61 -55.96
N ILE A 103 -32.25 31.12 -54.79
CA ILE A 103 -31.63 30.89 -53.50
C ILE A 103 -31.51 29.39 -53.16
N PRO A 104 -32.54 28.56 -53.33
CA PRO A 104 -32.43 27.12 -53.08
C PRO A 104 -31.36 26.45 -53.96
N LEU A 105 -31.32 26.82 -55.24
CA LEU A 105 -30.36 26.24 -56.21
C LEU A 105 -28.92 26.60 -55.88
N ILE A 106 -28.67 27.88 -55.54
CA ILE A 106 -27.34 28.33 -55.08
C ILE A 106 -26.98 27.66 -53.77
N THR A 107 -27.92 27.59 -52.83
CA THR A 107 -27.70 26.97 -51.50
C THR A 107 -27.36 25.49 -51.64
N GLU A 108 -28.10 24.76 -52.48
CA GLU A 108 -27.83 23.34 -52.75
C GLU A 108 -26.43 23.15 -53.35
N LYS A 109 -26.07 24.00 -54.33
CA LYS A 109 -24.76 23.93 -54.98
C LYS A 109 -23.60 24.28 -54.04
N VAL A 110 -23.79 25.26 -53.17
CA VAL A 110 -22.82 25.63 -52.13
C VAL A 110 -22.66 24.50 -51.11
N ILE A 111 -23.78 23.91 -50.66
CA ILE A 111 -23.74 22.75 -49.75
C ILE A 111 -23.01 21.58 -50.41
N GLU A 112 -23.33 21.26 -51.64
CA GLU A 112 -22.69 20.19 -52.40
C GLU A 112 -21.16 20.37 -52.51
N MET A 113 -20.70 21.61 -52.70
CA MET A 113 -19.28 21.95 -52.78
C MET A 113 -18.56 22.02 -51.44
N VAL A 114 -19.22 22.50 -50.41
CA VAL A 114 -18.61 22.74 -49.07
C VAL A 114 -18.60 21.48 -48.24
N LYS A 115 -19.65 20.65 -48.28
CA LYS A 115 -19.79 19.42 -47.52
C LYS A 115 -18.57 18.48 -47.61
N PRO A 116 -18.05 18.13 -48.81
CA PRO A 116 -16.88 17.25 -48.90
C PRO A 116 -15.60 17.89 -48.33
N LYS A 117 -15.44 19.21 -48.47
CA LYS A 117 -14.30 19.92 -47.86
C LYS A 117 -14.33 19.94 -46.36
N ILE A 118 -15.52 20.14 -45.78
CA ILE A 118 -15.67 20.05 -44.28
C ILE A 118 -15.34 18.65 -43.81
N VAL A 119 -15.86 17.59 -44.44
CA VAL A 119 -15.58 16.22 -44.10
C VAL A 119 -14.08 15.94 -44.16
N GLN A 120 -13.41 16.36 -45.22
CA GLN A 120 -11.98 16.19 -45.39
C GLN A 120 -11.19 16.87 -44.24
N ILE A 121 -11.50 18.14 -43.93
CA ILE A 121 -10.82 18.87 -42.84
C ILE A 121 -11.06 18.21 -41.49
N VAL A 122 -12.29 17.76 -41.21
CA VAL A 122 -12.62 17.04 -39.98
C VAL A 122 -11.81 15.73 -39.87
N ASP A 123 -11.76 14.96 -40.96
CA ASP A 123 -10.98 13.71 -40.98
C ASP A 123 -9.48 13.95 -40.77
N GLU A 124 -8.91 14.96 -41.47
CA GLU A 124 -7.50 15.33 -41.33
C GLU A 124 -7.17 15.77 -39.87
N CYS A 125 -8.05 16.52 -39.23
CA CYS A 125 -7.90 16.93 -37.83
C CYS A 125 -8.08 15.76 -36.86
N MET A 126 -8.99 14.82 -37.12
CA MET A 126 -9.32 13.71 -36.21
C MET A 126 -8.32 12.58 -36.31
N GLN A 127 -7.71 12.29 -37.44
CA GLN A 127 -6.77 11.17 -37.63
C GLN A 127 -5.62 11.13 -36.64
N PRO A 128 -4.86 12.21 -36.34
CA PRO A 128 -3.77 12.18 -35.38
C PRO A 128 -4.27 11.89 -33.95
N HIS A 129 -5.47 12.37 -33.61
CA HIS A 129 -6.07 12.09 -32.31
C HIS A 129 -6.50 10.63 -32.17
N LEU A 130 -7.08 10.04 -33.20
CA LEU A 130 -7.44 8.62 -33.22
C LEU A 130 -6.22 7.73 -33.12
N LEU A 131 -5.13 8.04 -33.78
CA LEU A 131 -3.85 7.33 -33.68
C LEU A 131 -3.27 7.43 -32.25
N SER A 132 -3.32 8.63 -31.65
CA SER A 132 -2.87 8.83 -30.27
C SER A 132 -3.70 8.04 -29.27
N ILE A 133 -5.04 8.03 -29.42
CA ILE A 133 -5.95 7.24 -28.59
C ILE A 133 -5.64 5.75 -28.71
N LYS A 134 -5.42 5.26 -29.91
CA LYS A 134 -5.05 3.85 -30.15
C LYS A 134 -3.72 3.52 -29.48
N HIS A 135 -2.70 4.34 -29.65
CA HIS A 135 -1.40 4.16 -29.00
C HIS A 135 -1.51 4.15 -27.48
N ASN A 136 -2.26 5.09 -26.90
CA ASN A 136 -2.48 5.16 -25.46
C ASN A 136 -3.23 3.93 -24.94
N LYS A 137 -4.23 3.44 -25.67
CA LYS A 137 -4.96 2.22 -25.34
C LYS A 137 -4.04 1.00 -25.32
N ASP A 138 -3.19 0.84 -26.32
CA ASP A 138 -2.24 -0.26 -26.40
C ASP A 138 -1.21 -0.19 -25.25
N ALA A 139 -0.72 1.04 -24.94
CA ALA A 139 0.16 1.25 -23.78
C ALA A 139 -0.51 0.91 -22.45
N LEU A 140 -1.79 1.25 -22.26
CA LEU A 140 -2.55 0.89 -21.06
C LEU A 140 -2.70 -0.62 -20.91
N ILE A 141 -3.00 -1.35 -21.98
CA ILE A 141 -3.10 -2.81 -21.96
C ILE A 141 -1.76 -3.44 -21.50
N LEU A 142 -0.64 -2.95 -22.02
CA LEU A 142 0.68 -3.41 -21.60
C LEU A 142 0.95 -3.13 -20.12
N LYS A 143 0.56 -1.94 -19.64
CA LYS A 143 0.70 -1.58 -18.22
C LYS A 143 -0.19 -2.44 -17.31
N ASP A 144 -1.40 -2.77 -17.71
CA ASP A 144 -2.27 -3.65 -16.95
C ASP A 144 -1.70 -5.06 -16.82
N VAL A 145 -1.11 -5.60 -17.88
CA VAL A 145 -0.39 -6.89 -17.83
C VAL A 145 0.78 -6.82 -16.85
N GLU A 146 1.58 -5.75 -16.88
CA GLU A 146 2.70 -5.55 -15.97
C GLU A 146 2.24 -5.42 -14.52
N LEU A 147 1.19 -4.64 -14.26
CA LEU A 147 0.57 -4.50 -12.94
C LEU A 147 0.08 -5.83 -12.38
N ASN A 148 -0.58 -6.64 -13.18
CA ASN A 148 -1.03 -7.97 -12.76
C ASN A 148 0.15 -8.88 -12.39
N LYS A 149 1.24 -8.85 -13.16
CA LYS A 149 2.47 -9.56 -12.84
C LYS A 149 3.07 -9.11 -11.49
N TYR A 150 3.08 -7.80 -11.21
CA TYR A 150 3.55 -7.29 -9.91
C TYR A 150 2.62 -7.69 -8.76
N LYS A 151 1.30 -7.65 -8.94
CA LYS A 151 0.33 -8.11 -7.94
C LYS A 151 0.58 -9.57 -7.54
N GLU A 152 0.76 -10.46 -8.52
CA GLU A 152 1.06 -11.86 -8.24
C GLU A 152 2.43 -12.03 -7.54
N LYS A 153 3.44 -11.27 -7.94
CA LYS A 153 4.74 -11.27 -7.28
C LYS A 153 4.67 -10.80 -5.83
N ILE A 154 3.90 -9.74 -5.56
CA ILE A 154 3.66 -9.24 -4.20
C ILE A 154 2.94 -10.29 -3.35
N LYS A 155 1.90 -10.93 -3.87
CA LYS A 155 1.17 -12.01 -3.20
C LYS A 155 2.09 -13.18 -2.86
N MET A 156 2.93 -13.60 -3.80
CA MET A 156 3.91 -14.66 -3.56
C MET A 156 4.94 -14.25 -2.50
N LEU A 157 5.43 -13.00 -2.52
CA LEU A 157 6.38 -12.49 -1.54
C LEU A 157 5.75 -12.39 -0.14
N LYS A 158 4.53 -11.88 -0.01
CA LYS A 158 3.76 -11.86 1.26
C LYS A 158 3.62 -13.27 1.83
N THR A 159 3.29 -14.27 1.00
CA THR A 159 3.18 -15.68 1.44
C THR A 159 4.54 -16.24 1.91
N LYS A 160 5.63 -15.94 1.19
CA LYS A 160 6.98 -16.37 1.60
C LYS A 160 7.40 -15.70 2.91
N LEU A 161 7.14 -14.41 3.06
CA LEU A 161 7.44 -13.65 4.27
C LEU A 161 6.73 -14.27 5.48
N GLY A 162 5.41 -14.49 5.39
CA GLY A 162 4.66 -15.11 6.47
C GLY A 162 5.18 -16.51 6.88
N LYS A 163 5.63 -17.32 5.91
CA LYS A 163 6.27 -18.61 6.22
C LYS A 163 7.60 -18.45 6.96
N VAL A 164 8.41 -17.45 6.59
CA VAL A 164 9.70 -17.16 7.25
C VAL A 164 9.46 -16.63 8.66
N GLU A 165 8.53 -15.71 8.85
CA GLU A 165 8.15 -15.17 10.15
C GLU A 165 7.64 -16.26 11.09
N ALA A 166 6.77 -17.14 10.62
CA ALA A 166 6.30 -18.28 11.41
C ALA A 166 7.44 -19.21 11.83
N ARG A 167 8.41 -19.44 10.92
CA ARG A 167 9.60 -20.27 11.22
C ARG A 167 10.53 -19.60 12.24
N ILE A 168 10.74 -18.30 12.14
CA ILE A 168 11.54 -17.52 13.11
C ILE A 168 10.88 -17.58 14.48
N GLU A 169 9.57 -17.35 14.55
CA GLU A 169 8.77 -17.43 15.78
C GLU A 169 8.90 -18.81 16.44
N GLU A 170 8.82 -19.87 15.65
CA GLU A 170 8.96 -21.23 16.15
C GLU A 170 10.37 -21.51 16.66
N GLN A 171 11.41 -21.05 15.95
CA GLN A 171 12.80 -21.19 16.39
C GLN A 171 13.07 -20.37 17.66
N GLU A 172 12.54 -19.17 17.75
CA GLU A 172 12.66 -18.34 18.96
C GLU A 172 12.00 -19.03 20.15
N GLN A 173 10.78 -19.53 20.01
CA GLN A 173 10.10 -20.25 21.08
C GLN A 173 10.85 -21.54 21.46
N TYR A 174 11.38 -22.27 20.46
CA TYR A 174 12.17 -23.46 20.72
C TYR A 174 13.43 -23.13 21.54
N SER A 175 14.10 -22.02 21.29
CA SER A 175 15.26 -21.57 22.06
C SER A 175 14.93 -21.25 23.51
N ARG A 176 13.67 -20.89 23.80
CA ARG A 176 13.15 -20.54 25.13
C ARG A 176 12.62 -21.73 25.91
N ARG A 177 12.51 -22.92 25.31
CA ARG A 177 11.87 -24.10 25.89
C ARG A 177 12.50 -24.61 27.23
N THR A 178 13.80 -24.31 27.45
CA THR A 178 14.49 -24.68 28.70
C THR A 178 14.38 -23.59 29.75
N SER A 179 13.66 -22.49 29.49
CA SER A 179 13.54 -21.37 30.40
C SER A 179 12.15 -21.29 31.01
N LEU A 180 12.07 -20.88 32.27
CA LEU A 180 10.83 -20.56 32.99
C LEU A 180 10.92 -19.14 33.55
N ARG A 181 9.77 -18.54 33.80
CA ARG A 181 9.62 -17.28 34.51
C ARG A 181 8.99 -17.53 35.87
N PHE A 182 9.67 -17.06 36.92
CA PHE A 182 9.17 -17.04 38.27
C PHE A 182 8.66 -15.64 38.55
N HIS A 183 7.41 -15.50 38.91
CA HIS A 183 6.78 -14.22 39.18
C HIS A 183 6.52 -14.03 40.65
N ASN A 184 6.50 -12.80 41.12
CA ASN A 184 6.25 -12.40 42.49
C ASN A 184 7.23 -13.03 43.50
N VAL A 185 8.49 -13.20 43.11
CA VAL A 185 9.56 -13.70 44.00
C VAL A 185 9.92 -12.60 45.00
N PRO A 186 9.80 -12.83 46.31
CA PRO A 186 10.21 -11.87 47.33
C PRO A 186 11.70 -11.60 47.24
N VAL A 187 12.07 -10.34 47.36
CA VAL A 187 13.47 -9.89 47.37
C VAL A 187 13.94 -9.84 48.83
N PRO A 188 15.17 -10.31 49.15
CA PRO A 188 15.70 -10.20 50.50
C PRO A 188 15.93 -8.73 50.86
N THR A 189 15.50 -8.38 52.07
CA THR A 189 15.70 -7.06 52.67
C THR A 189 16.58 -7.19 53.93
N ASP A 190 17.31 -6.14 54.25
CA ASP A 190 18.04 -6.02 55.51
C ASP A 190 17.12 -5.65 56.69
N ASP A 191 17.70 -5.47 57.85
CA ASP A 191 16.97 -5.12 59.07
C ASP A 191 16.29 -3.74 59.01
N ASN A 192 16.72 -2.87 58.08
CA ASN A 192 16.16 -1.55 57.86
C ASN A 192 15.03 -1.57 56.81
N GLY A 193 14.79 -2.70 56.14
CA GLY A 193 13.83 -2.85 55.07
C GLY A 193 14.38 -2.55 53.69
N ASP A 194 15.68 -2.25 53.55
CA ASP A 194 16.33 -1.96 52.28
C ASP A 194 16.67 -3.28 51.53
N ILE A 195 16.58 -3.20 50.19
CA ILE A 195 16.84 -4.36 49.36
C ILE A 195 18.33 -4.68 49.31
N ILE A 196 18.68 -5.90 49.65
CA ILE A 196 20.06 -6.40 49.61
C ILE A 196 20.50 -6.56 48.16
N LYS A 197 21.56 -5.83 47.75
CA LYS A 197 22.17 -5.91 46.44
C LYS A 197 23.61 -6.39 46.53
N PRO A 198 24.10 -7.19 45.53
CA PRO A 198 23.39 -7.74 44.37
C PRO A 198 22.42 -8.86 44.74
N ILE A 199 21.27 -8.92 44.01
CA ILE A 199 20.27 -9.96 44.21
C ILE A 199 20.78 -11.29 43.65
N ASN A 200 20.98 -12.30 44.52
CA ASN A 200 21.34 -13.64 44.06
C ASN A 200 20.10 -14.39 43.56
N THR A 201 19.80 -14.26 42.27
CA THR A 201 18.62 -14.86 41.66
C THR A 201 18.66 -16.39 41.64
N ASP A 202 19.85 -17.00 41.51
CA ASP A 202 20.02 -18.46 41.55
C ASP A 202 19.62 -19.00 42.94
N ALA A 203 20.09 -18.37 44.00
CA ALA A 203 19.75 -18.77 45.38
C ALA A 203 18.24 -18.66 45.63
N LEU A 204 17.59 -17.55 45.19
CA LEU A 204 16.13 -17.39 45.36
C LEU A 204 15.33 -18.45 44.61
N VAL A 205 15.73 -18.77 43.38
CA VAL A 205 15.07 -19.82 42.59
C VAL A 205 15.26 -21.20 43.18
N LEU A 206 16.49 -21.54 43.62
CA LEU A 206 16.76 -22.82 44.27
C LEU A 206 15.98 -22.98 45.58
N ASP A 207 15.86 -21.90 46.37
CA ASP A 207 15.07 -21.89 47.59
C ASP A 207 13.59 -22.21 47.30
N ILE A 208 13.00 -21.57 46.28
CA ILE A 208 11.63 -21.87 45.85
C ILE A 208 11.51 -23.32 45.36
N CYS A 209 12.44 -23.78 44.52
CA CYS A 209 12.39 -25.14 43.99
C CYS A 209 12.52 -26.20 45.09
N ASN A 210 13.42 -26.01 46.04
CA ASN A 210 13.70 -27.02 47.05
C ASN A 210 12.70 -26.97 48.21
N LYS A 211 12.40 -25.76 48.73
CA LYS A 211 11.49 -25.62 49.85
C LYS A 211 10.00 -25.71 49.48
N ASN A 212 9.61 -24.97 48.43
CA ASN A 212 8.20 -24.87 48.07
C ASN A 212 7.75 -25.98 47.10
N LEU A 213 8.59 -26.33 46.13
CA LEU A 213 8.25 -27.37 45.13
C LEU A 213 8.69 -28.78 45.58
N LYS A 214 9.45 -28.90 46.71
CA LYS A 214 9.98 -30.15 47.24
C LYS A 214 10.87 -30.91 46.25
N LEU A 215 11.65 -30.18 45.49
CA LEU A 215 12.63 -30.70 44.54
C LEU A 215 14.01 -30.67 45.18
N ASN A 216 14.96 -31.39 44.60
CA ASN A 216 16.37 -31.37 45.02
C ASN A 216 17.22 -30.87 43.84
N LEU A 217 17.24 -29.56 43.64
CA LEU A 217 18.02 -28.88 42.59
C LEU A 217 19.23 -28.19 43.22
N ASN A 218 20.27 -28.06 42.46
CA ASN A 218 21.49 -27.35 42.81
C ASN A 218 21.90 -26.34 41.76
N THR A 219 22.95 -25.55 41.99
CA THR A 219 23.41 -24.53 41.06
C THR A 219 23.84 -25.08 39.69
N ARG A 220 24.26 -26.36 39.62
CA ARG A 220 24.63 -27.02 38.36
C ARG A 220 23.41 -27.32 37.47
N ASP A 221 22.20 -27.24 38.01
CA ASP A 221 20.96 -27.45 37.25
C ASP A 221 20.49 -26.16 36.56
N ILE A 222 21.02 -25.00 37.00
CA ILE A 222 20.73 -23.67 36.45
C ILE A 222 21.84 -23.25 35.53
N GLY A 223 21.52 -22.98 34.28
CA GLY A 223 22.49 -22.43 33.33
C GLY A 223 22.65 -20.92 33.49
N ARG A 224 21.56 -20.20 33.78
CA ARG A 224 21.55 -18.76 34.03
C ARG A 224 20.22 -18.34 34.65
N SER A 225 20.27 -17.41 35.59
CA SER A 225 19.10 -16.65 36.04
C SER A 225 19.37 -15.16 36.08
N HIS A 226 18.34 -14.35 35.91
CA HIS A 226 18.43 -12.91 36.08
C HIS A 226 17.03 -12.30 36.33
N PRO A 227 16.98 -11.13 36.98
CA PRO A 227 15.74 -10.43 37.21
C PRO A 227 15.16 -9.88 35.90
N ILE A 228 13.83 -9.74 35.83
CA ILE A 228 13.11 -9.11 34.71
C ILE A 228 12.25 -7.97 35.26
N GLY A 229 12.40 -6.79 34.65
CA GLY A 229 11.63 -5.60 35.03
C GLY A 229 12.08 -5.02 36.39
N GLU A 230 11.23 -4.19 36.95
CA GLU A 230 11.47 -3.50 38.21
C GLU A 230 10.95 -4.26 39.42
N ILE A 231 11.50 -3.97 40.58
CA ILE A 231 11.00 -4.48 41.85
C ILE A 231 9.73 -3.70 42.22
N LYS A 232 8.64 -4.42 42.46
CA LYS A 232 7.36 -3.86 42.86
C LYS A 232 6.88 -4.57 44.14
N ASP A 233 6.54 -3.80 45.17
CA ASP A 233 6.06 -4.31 46.44
C ASP A 233 7.00 -5.35 47.08
N GLY A 234 8.32 -5.12 47.02
CA GLY A 234 9.33 -6.04 47.49
C GLY A 234 9.41 -7.38 46.75
N LYS A 235 8.90 -7.43 45.50
CA LYS A 235 8.87 -8.64 44.66
C LYS A 235 9.44 -8.36 43.30
N ILE A 236 10.03 -9.40 42.69
CA ILE A 236 10.60 -9.33 41.35
C ILE A 236 10.20 -10.55 40.51
N ALA A 237 10.23 -10.40 39.20
CA ALA A 237 10.17 -11.51 38.28
C ALA A 237 11.58 -11.97 37.92
N ILE A 238 11.81 -13.30 37.88
CA ILE A 238 13.10 -13.89 37.53
C ILE A 238 12.91 -14.84 36.35
N ILE A 239 13.73 -14.68 35.32
CA ILE A 239 13.85 -15.67 34.25
C ILE A 239 14.99 -16.62 34.59
N VAL A 240 14.73 -17.91 34.41
CA VAL A 240 15.70 -18.98 34.69
C VAL A 240 15.82 -19.89 33.51
N ARG A 241 17.04 -20.09 33.02
CA ARG A 241 17.37 -21.11 32.03
C ARG A 241 17.98 -22.32 32.70
N PHE A 242 17.31 -23.46 32.61
CA PHE A 242 17.81 -24.72 33.10
C PHE A 242 18.77 -25.36 32.10
N LEU A 243 19.75 -26.11 32.57
CA LEU A 243 20.67 -26.84 31.69
C LEU A 243 19.96 -27.98 30.95
N SER A 244 19.00 -28.61 31.58
CA SER A 244 18.23 -29.71 31.02
C SER A 244 16.75 -29.38 30.86
N TYR A 245 16.15 -29.77 29.73
CA TYR A 245 14.72 -29.74 29.55
C TYR A 245 13.98 -30.59 30.61
N ARG A 246 14.56 -31.72 31.04
CA ARG A 246 13.97 -32.60 32.08
C ARG A 246 13.84 -31.88 33.42
N GLN A 247 14.87 -31.17 33.86
CA GLN A 247 14.83 -30.37 35.08
C GLN A 247 13.79 -29.26 35.00
N ARG A 248 13.79 -28.51 33.87
CA ARG A 248 12.76 -27.50 33.62
C ARG A 248 11.36 -28.09 33.71
N GLN A 249 11.15 -29.27 33.12
CA GLN A 249 9.83 -29.93 33.14
C GLN A 249 9.42 -30.38 34.53
N LEU A 250 10.35 -30.91 35.32
CA LEU A 250 10.10 -31.25 36.74
C LEU A 250 9.63 -30.00 37.51
N VAL A 251 10.32 -28.89 37.38
CA VAL A 251 9.96 -27.63 38.04
C VAL A 251 8.57 -27.16 37.59
N PHE A 252 8.32 -27.17 36.30
CA PHE A 252 7.04 -26.71 35.75
C PHE A 252 5.86 -27.58 36.18
N ASN A 253 6.02 -28.89 36.21
CA ASN A 253 4.99 -29.82 36.66
C ASN A 253 4.70 -29.66 38.15
N SER A 254 5.72 -29.30 38.93
CA SER A 254 5.63 -29.10 40.40
C SER A 254 4.99 -27.75 40.78
N LYS A 255 4.74 -26.83 39.81
CA LYS A 255 4.14 -25.52 40.09
C LYS A 255 2.81 -25.56 40.85
N ARG A 256 2.10 -26.69 40.77
CA ARG A 256 0.85 -26.93 41.52
C ARG A 256 1.04 -26.78 43.02
N TYR A 257 2.22 -27.07 43.56
CA TYR A 257 2.52 -26.92 44.99
C TYR A 257 2.60 -25.47 45.45
N LEU A 258 2.69 -24.51 44.53
CA LEU A 258 2.62 -23.06 44.79
C LEU A 258 1.18 -22.55 44.94
N LYS A 259 0.16 -23.39 44.72
CA LYS A 259 -1.23 -22.95 44.82
C LYS A 259 -1.54 -22.54 46.26
N GLY A 260 -2.03 -21.31 46.46
CA GLY A 260 -2.36 -20.76 47.78
C GLY A 260 -1.16 -20.24 48.59
N ASN A 261 0.04 -20.12 47.99
CA ASN A 261 1.18 -19.56 48.72
C ASN A 261 0.99 -18.08 49.06
N LYS A 262 1.46 -17.68 50.29
CA LYS A 262 1.27 -16.31 50.80
C LYS A 262 1.88 -15.22 49.92
N SER A 263 3.02 -15.50 49.30
CA SER A 263 3.72 -14.53 48.42
C SER A 263 3.12 -14.45 47.04
N LYS A 264 2.13 -15.28 46.68
CA LYS A 264 1.51 -15.38 45.35
C LYS A 264 2.55 -15.67 44.23
N ILE A 265 3.62 -16.40 44.55
CA ILE A 265 4.60 -16.85 43.58
C ILE A 265 3.92 -17.79 42.60
N PHE A 266 4.17 -17.57 41.30
CA PHE A 266 3.74 -18.51 40.25
C PHE A 266 4.82 -18.67 39.20
N ILE A 267 4.79 -19.82 38.50
CA ILE A 267 5.76 -20.19 37.49
C ILE A 267 5.03 -20.27 36.15
N ALA A 268 5.56 -19.54 35.16
CA ALA A 268 5.06 -19.51 33.78
C ALA A 268 6.15 -19.96 32.79
N GLU A 269 5.72 -20.39 31.61
CA GLU A 269 6.63 -20.64 30.50
C GLU A 269 7.19 -19.32 29.96
N ASN A 270 8.42 -19.37 29.45
CA ASN A 270 9.03 -18.21 28.79
C ASN A 270 8.58 -18.14 27.34
N LEU A 271 7.48 -17.43 27.11
CA LEU A 271 6.89 -17.26 25.79
C LEU A 271 7.57 -16.13 25.00
N THR A 272 7.52 -16.20 23.68
CA THR A 272 7.82 -15.09 22.79
C THR A 272 6.79 -13.96 22.95
N LYS A 273 7.10 -12.77 22.46
CA LYS A 273 6.18 -11.63 22.50
C LYS A 273 4.88 -11.95 21.75
N HIS A 274 4.98 -12.58 20.59
CA HIS A 274 3.82 -12.99 19.78
C HIS A 274 2.90 -13.94 20.58
N ARG A 275 3.44 -15.01 21.19
CA ARG A 275 2.64 -15.97 21.97
C ARG A 275 2.06 -15.35 23.24
N TYR A 276 2.79 -14.42 23.86
CA TYR A 276 2.28 -13.70 25.02
C TYR A 276 1.09 -12.81 24.64
N ASP A 277 1.14 -12.13 23.50
CA ASP A 277 0.02 -11.35 22.97
C ASP A 277 -1.22 -12.23 22.70
N LEU A 278 -1.04 -13.38 22.06
CA LEU A 278 -2.13 -14.35 21.86
C LEU A 278 -2.73 -14.81 23.19
N LEU A 279 -1.89 -15.07 24.20
CA LEU A 279 -2.34 -15.49 25.53
C LEU A 279 -3.17 -14.40 26.22
N HIS A 280 -2.75 -13.14 26.11
CA HIS A 280 -3.46 -12.00 26.66
C HIS A 280 -4.85 -11.83 26.02
N ARG A 281 -4.93 -11.95 24.70
CA ARG A 281 -6.21 -11.92 23.97
C ARG A 281 -7.14 -13.08 24.35
N LEU A 282 -6.60 -14.28 24.56
CA LEU A 282 -7.38 -15.41 25.05
C LEU A 282 -7.89 -15.21 26.47
N ASN A 283 -7.15 -14.48 27.32
CA ASN A 283 -7.64 -14.14 28.65
C ASN A 283 -8.88 -13.24 28.56
N THR A 284 -8.89 -12.25 27.68
CA THR A 284 -10.06 -11.39 27.42
C THR A 284 -11.26 -12.21 26.93
N LEU A 285 -11.05 -13.19 26.02
CA LEU A 285 -12.12 -14.07 25.56
C LEU A 285 -12.67 -14.97 26.68
N ARG A 286 -11.84 -15.40 27.60
CA ARG A 286 -12.26 -16.17 28.77
C ARG A 286 -13.07 -15.29 29.74
N GLU A 287 -12.67 -14.05 29.96
CA GLU A 287 -13.40 -13.07 30.78
C GLU A 287 -14.77 -12.72 30.20
N LYS A 288 -14.92 -12.82 28.87
CA LYS A 288 -16.20 -12.68 28.13
C LYS A 288 -16.98 -14.00 28.01
N ASP A 289 -16.54 -15.09 28.64
CA ASP A 289 -17.12 -16.44 28.57
C ASP A 289 -17.23 -17.04 27.16
N ILE A 290 -16.47 -16.51 26.20
CA ILE A 290 -16.42 -17.02 24.82
C ILE A 290 -15.66 -18.34 24.75
N ILE A 291 -14.67 -18.53 25.62
CA ILE A 291 -13.90 -19.77 25.74
C ILE A 291 -13.93 -20.27 27.18
N HIS A 292 -14.01 -21.59 27.34
CA HIS A 292 -14.05 -22.21 28.65
C HIS A 292 -12.69 -22.14 29.37
N SER A 293 -11.61 -22.52 28.68
CA SER A 293 -10.26 -22.54 29.30
C SER A 293 -9.16 -22.53 28.27
N PHE A 294 -7.98 -22.05 28.67
CA PHE A 294 -6.77 -22.13 27.90
C PHE A 294 -5.57 -22.37 28.77
N TRP A 295 -4.51 -22.95 28.21
CA TRP A 295 -3.25 -23.22 28.92
C TRP A 295 -2.09 -23.23 27.90
N THR A 296 -0.87 -23.21 28.46
CA THR A 296 0.35 -23.39 27.67
C THR A 296 0.97 -24.75 27.95
N HIS A 297 1.47 -25.40 26.92
CA HIS A 297 2.20 -26.64 27.01
C HIS A 297 3.39 -26.61 26.04
N ASP A 298 4.58 -26.62 26.58
CA ASP A 298 5.85 -26.52 25.85
C ASP A 298 5.86 -25.36 24.84
N GLY A 299 5.42 -24.19 25.31
CA GLY A 299 5.29 -22.97 24.53
C GLY A 299 4.07 -22.93 23.61
N SER A 300 3.41 -24.04 23.29
CA SER A 300 2.18 -24.06 22.52
C SER A 300 1.01 -23.56 23.35
N ILE A 301 0.14 -22.76 22.73
CA ILE A 301 -1.10 -22.28 23.35
C ILE A 301 -2.24 -23.19 22.93
N ILE A 302 -2.98 -23.68 23.91
CA ILE A 302 -4.08 -24.62 23.71
C ILE A 302 -5.34 -24.03 24.34
N VAL A 303 -6.47 -24.12 23.63
CA VAL A 303 -7.77 -23.62 24.06
C VAL A 303 -8.84 -24.70 24.02
N LYS A 304 -9.77 -24.65 24.96
CA LYS A 304 -11.07 -25.33 24.92
C LYS A 304 -12.17 -24.30 24.85
N THR A 305 -13.04 -24.41 23.87
CA THR A 305 -14.20 -23.51 23.72
C THR A 305 -15.31 -23.84 24.71
N THR A 306 -15.53 -25.13 24.97
CA THR A 306 -16.47 -25.66 25.98
C THR A 306 -15.77 -26.73 26.80
N GLU A 307 -16.33 -27.12 27.96
CA GLU A 307 -15.74 -28.11 28.83
C GLU A 307 -15.43 -29.44 28.10
N ASN A 308 -16.34 -29.91 27.25
CA ASN A 308 -16.20 -31.15 26.52
C ASN A 308 -15.58 -30.99 25.12
N ALA A 309 -15.22 -29.78 24.68
CA ALA A 309 -14.62 -29.55 23.39
C ALA A 309 -13.21 -30.17 23.31
N ARG A 310 -12.86 -30.63 22.10
CA ARG A 310 -11.48 -31.06 21.82
C ARG A 310 -10.52 -29.87 21.92
N PRO A 311 -9.37 -30.01 22.58
CA PRO A 311 -8.37 -28.97 22.66
C PRO A 311 -7.89 -28.55 21.27
N LYS A 312 -7.83 -27.24 21.01
CA LYS A 312 -7.31 -26.66 19.76
C LYS A 312 -6.04 -25.87 20.03
N LYS A 313 -5.04 -25.99 19.16
CA LYS A 313 -3.82 -25.19 19.22
C LYS A 313 -4.06 -23.84 18.54
N ILE A 314 -3.60 -22.77 19.16
CA ILE A 314 -3.65 -21.40 18.64
C ILE A 314 -2.24 -21.00 18.22
N ASN A 315 -2.06 -20.61 16.96
CA ASN A 315 -0.78 -20.21 16.42
C ASN A 315 -0.78 -18.77 15.89
N SER A 316 -1.97 -18.22 15.60
CA SER A 316 -2.11 -16.91 14.97
C SER A 316 -3.28 -16.11 15.55
N ARG A 317 -3.30 -14.80 15.26
CA ARG A 317 -4.45 -13.94 15.59
C ARG A 317 -5.72 -14.39 14.87
N GLN A 318 -5.59 -14.87 13.63
CA GLN A 318 -6.74 -15.40 12.87
C GLN A 318 -7.43 -16.58 13.57
N ASP A 319 -6.67 -17.42 14.28
CA ASP A 319 -7.26 -18.49 15.07
C ASP A 319 -8.13 -17.93 16.21
N ILE A 320 -7.73 -16.80 16.81
CA ILE A 320 -8.50 -16.10 17.86
C ILE A 320 -9.78 -15.49 17.27
N TYR A 321 -9.70 -14.85 16.09
CA TYR A 321 -10.90 -14.31 15.41
C TYR A 321 -11.92 -15.40 15.08
N ARG A 322 -11.46 -16.57 14.66
CA ARG A 322 -12.35 -17.73 14.42
C ARG A 322 -13.04 -18.23 15.68
N LEU A 323 -12.52 -17.92 16.87
CA LEU A 323 -13.15 -18.23 18.16
C LEU A 323 -14.17 -17.17 18.59
N GLY A 324 -14.36 -16.08 17.85
CA GLY A 324 -15.24 -14.99 18.21
C GLY A 324 -14.52 -13.79 18.85
N GLY A 325 -13.21 -13.70 18.68
CA GLY A 325 -12.43 -12.51 19.07
C GLY A 325 -12.72 -11.33 18.15
N GLU A 326 -12.76 -10.13 18.73
CA GLU A 326 -12.90 -8.89 17.97
C GLU A 326 -11.59 -8.55 17.26
N VAL A 327 -11.68 -7.97 16.06
CA VAL A 327 -10.56 -7.32 15.37
C VAL A 327 -10.27 -6.02 16.12
N LEU A 328 -9.10 -5.91 16.73
CA LEU A 328 -8.67 -4.66 17.34
C LEU A 328 -8.19 -3.71 16.24
N GLU A 329 -8.60 -2.44 16.32
CA GLU A 329 -8.06 -1.37 15.46
C GLU A 329 -6.52 -1.38 15.54
N GLY A 330 -5.85 -1.62 14.43
CA GLY A 330 -4.39 -1.79 14.33
C GLY A 330 -3.94 -3.15 13.77
N ASP A 331 -4.82 -4.12 13.63
CA ASP A 331 -4.52 -5.41 12.98
C ASP A 331 -4.66 -5.36 11.44
N ASP A 332 -5.13 -4.23 10.89
CA ASP A 332 -5.52 -4.05 9.47
C ASP A 332 -4.35 -3.79 8.50
N HIS A 333 -3.09 -3.89 8.93
CA HIS A 333 -1.96 -3.58 8.06
C HIS A 333 -1.32 -4.80 7.36
N SER A 334 -2.03 -5.94 7.25
CA SER A 334 -1.49 -7.12 6.56
C SER A 334 -2.39 -7.79 5.51
N GLU A 335 -3.53 -7.21 5.16
CA GLU A 335 -4.40 -7.77 4.11
C GLU A 335 -4.92 -6.67 3.16
N ASP A 336 -4.02 -6.08 2.32
CA ASP A 336 -4.37 -5.46 1.02
C ASP A 336 -3.19 -5.65 0.03
#